data_1a4c6ebe170201b29d1e2af4b79098d1
#
_entry.id   1a4c6ebe170201b29d1e2af4b79098d1
#
_cell.length_a   1.000
_cell.length_b   1.000
_cell.length_c   1.000
_cell.angle_alpha   90.00
_cell.angle_beta   90.00
_cell.angle_gamma   90.00
#
_symmetry.space_group_name_H-M   'P 1'
#
loop_
_entity.id
_entity.type
_entity.pdbx_description
1 polymer ?
#
loop_
_entity_poly.entity_id
_entity_poly.type
_entity_poly.pdbx_seq_one_letter_code
_entity_poly.pdbx_strand_id
1 'polypeptide(L)'
;MSTRSNIAIEDPKTKKVKVIYVHSDGYPYGVGKCLVDNYNHYDLAKQLFTEGDASYLGDTFAECSFYGRDWDRKEEPAKTYRDEWMYLHNMRGESMIEYIYIFKNNKWHVSTSKYIKEENLDKPYDGGIWYYSEFEPVITNEEYIKYKDKHEKHAEVKMISQIGDLLKSKGFSDDDVVIQGGSAKKAN
;
A
#
# COMPACT_ATOMS: atom_id res chain seq x y z
N MET A 1 5.10 9.18 11.54
CA MET A 1 5.41 7.75 11.35
C MET A 1 5.68 7.54 9.88
N SER A 2 6.75 6.87 9.50
CA SER A 2 7.09 6.66 8.09
C SER A 2 6.33 5.43 7.56
N THR A 3 5.61 5.55 6.48
CA THR A 3 4.99 4.42 5.77
C THR A 3 6.06 3.67 5.00
N ARG A 4 6.25 2.39 5.32
CA ARG A 4 7.30 1.55 4.75
C ARG A 4 6.76 0.69 3.63
N SER A 5 7.60 0.46 2.62
CA SER A 5 7.25 -0.42 1.52
C SER A 5 8.44 -1.27 1.07
N ASN A 6 8.13 -2.33 0.35
CA ASN A 6 9.08 -3.03 -0.50
C ASN A 6 8.76 -2.73 -1.95
N ILE A 7 9.80 -2.57 -2.76
CA ILE A 7 9.67 -2.58 -4.20
C ILE A 7 10.34 -3.83 -4.76
N ALA A 8 9.75 -4.40 -5.80
CA ALA A 8 10.20 -5.64 -6.40
C ALA A 8 10.20 -5.55 -7.93
N ILE A 9 11.04 -6.34 -8.59
CA ILE A 9 11.05 -6.50 -10.03
C ILE A 9 11.12 -7.97 -10.41
N GLU A 10 10.19 -8.43 -11.26
CA GLU A 10 10.19 -9.77 -11.81
C GLU A 10 11.07 -9.80 -13.08
N ASP A 11 12.01 -10.73 -13.12
CA ASP A 11 12.73 -11.02 -14.37
C ASP A 11 11.79 -11.74 -15.35
N PRO A 12 11.56 -11.19 -16.55
CA PRO A 12 10.54 -11.72 -17.46
C PRO A 12 10.87 -13.14 -17.99
N LYS A 13 12.15 -13.54 -17.98
CA LYS A 13 12.61 -14.83 -18.49
C LYS A 13 12.66 -15.88 -17.38
N THR A 14 13.27 -15.54 -16.25
CA THR A 14 13.53 -16.50 -15.17
C THR A 14 12.45 -16.53 -14.10
N LYS A 15 11.55 -15.56 -14.09
CA LYS A 15 10.50 -15.32 -13.08
C LYS A 15 11.06 -15.07 -11.67
N LYS A 16 12.35 -14.90 -11.52
CA LYS A 16 12.96 -14.51 -10.26
C LYS A 16 12.55 -13.08 -9.90
N VAL A 17 12.34 -12.86 -8.62
CA VAL A 17 11.92 -11.56 -8.08
C VAL A 17 13.05 -10.98 -7.25
N LYS A 18 13.56 -9.80 -7.63
CA LYS A 18 14.47 -9.00 -6.80
C LYS A 18 13.67 -8.01 -6.00
N VAL A 19 14.07 -7.78 -4.74
CA VAL A 19 13.34 -6.94 -3.79
C VAL A 19 14.32 -6.06 -3.03
N ILE A 20 13.96 -4.80 -2.84
CA ILE A 20 14.59 -3.87 -1.92
C ILE A 20 13.54 -3.23 -1.01
N TYR A 21 13.98 -2.77 0.15
CA TYR A 21 13.19 -2.01 1.11
C TYR A 21 13.23 -0.52 0.81
N VAL A 22 12.11 0.18 1.03
CA VAL A 22 12.00 1.65 0.96
C VAL A 22 11.36 2.17 2.24
N HIS A 23 12.08 3.06 2.94
CA HIS A 23 11.69 3.50 4.28
C HIS A 23 10.57 4.53 4.29
N SER A 24 10.59 5.48 3.37
CA SER A 24 9.70 6.65 3.39
C SER A 24 8.67 6.61 2.27
N ASP A 25 7.51 7.21 2.58
CA ASP A 25 6.45 7.50 1.62
C ASP A 25 5.92 6.29 0.84
N GLY A 26 5.94 5.12 1.48
CA GLY A 26 5.58 3.84 0.88
C GLY A 26 4.14 3.70 0.37
N TYR A 27 3.27 4.68 0.59
CA TYR A 27 1.87 4.68 0.16
C TYR A 27 1.71 4.88 -1.37
N PRO A 28 0.55 4.52 -1.97
CA PRO A 28 0.35 4.57 -3.43
C PRO A 28 0.57 5.93 -4.09
N TYR A 29 0.21 7.03 -3.45
CA TYR A 29 0.44 8.38 -3.99
C TYR A 29 1.83 8.96 -3.65
N GLY A 30 2.67 8.24 -2.94
CA GLY A 30 4.08 8.49 -2.71
C GLY A 30 4.94 7.59 -3.62
N VAL A 31 5.50 6.50 -3.08
CA VAL A 31 6.30 5.53 -3.83
C VAL A 31 5.56 5.00 -5.05
N GLY A 32 4.27 4.64 -4.93
CA GLY A 32 3.50 4.14 -6.06
C GLY A 32 3.47 5.11 -7.24
N LYS A 33 3.18 6.39 -6.98
CA LYS A 33 3.17 7.45 -8.00
C LYS A 33 4.57 7.64 -8.60
N CYS A 34 5.60 7.74 -7.78
CA CYS A 34 6.98 7.89 -8.22
C CYS A 34 7.38 6.76 -9.19
N LEU A 35 7.04 5.51 -8.86
CA LEU A 35 7.33 4.35 -9.69
C LEU A 35 6.62 4.38 -11.05
N VAL A 36 5.34 4.75 -11.07
CA VAL A 36 4.55 4.79 -12.32
C VAL A 36 4.99 5.94 -13.22
N ASP A 37 5.26 7.10 -12.64
CA ASP A 37 5.61 8.29 -13.43
C ASP A 37 7.04 8.23 -13.97
N ASN A 38 8.00 7.73 -13.17
CA ASN A 38 9.44 7.88 -13.47
C ASN A 38 10.16 6.56 -13.79
N TYR A 39 9.63 5.40 -13.35
CA TYR A 39 10.27 4.09 -13.51
C TYR A 39 9.36 3.10 -14.24
N ASN A 40 8.65 3.56 -15.26
CA ASN A 40 7.59 2.84 -15.96
C ASN A 40 8.08 1.86 -17.06
N HIS A 41 9.40 1.69 -17.23
CA HIS A 41 10.04 0.74 -18.11
C HIS A 41 10.96 -0.20 -17.35
N TYR A 42 11.14 -1.42 -17.86
CA TYR A 42 11.94 -2.45 -17.19
C TYR A 42 13.37 -1.98 -16.86
N ASP A 43 14.04 -1.30 -17.79
CA ASP A 43 15.42 -0.86 -17.59
C ASP A 43 15.50 0.28 -16.55
N LEU A 44 14.54 1.20 -16.53
CA LEU A 44 14.45 2.24 -15.51
C LEU A 44 14.14 1.64 -14.13
N ALA A 45 13.15 0.74 -14.07
CA ALA A 45 12.82 0.05 -12.83
C ALA A 45 13.99 -0.76 -12.28
N LYS A 46 14.73 -1.46 -13.17
CA LYS A 46 15.88 -2.29 -12.80
C LYS A 46 17.02 -1.51 -12.14
N GLN A 47 17.22 -0.24 -12.50
CA GLN A 47 18.27 0.60 -11.90
C GLN A 47 18.07 0.73 -10.37
N LEU A 48 16.84 0.80 -9.89
CA LEU A 48 16.54 0.92 -8.46
C LEU A 48 17.12 -0.22 -7.61
N PHE A 49 17.43 -1.37 -8.22
CA PHE A 49 17.90 -2.57 -7.52
C PHE A 49 19.44 -2.73 -7.55
N THR A 50 20.16 -1.72 -7.99
CA THR A 50 21.64 -1.75 -8.06
C THR A 50 22.31 -1.35 -6.76
N GLU A 51 21.66 -0.45 -5.98
CA GLU A 51 22.23 0.15 -4.76
C GLU A 51 21.65 -0.45 -3.46
N GLY A 52 20.77 -1.44 -3.55
CA GLY A 52 20.14 -2.06 -2.39
C GLY A 52 19.02 -1.23 -1.76
N ASP A 53 18.85 -1.35 -0.44
CA ASP A 53 17.75 -0.72 0.29
C ASP A 53 17.83 0.82 0.28
N ALA A 54 16.66 1.46 0.13
CA ALA A 54 16.54 2.91 0.02
C ALA A 54 15.87 3.54 1.24
N SER A 55 16.34 4.75 1.58
CA SER A 55 15.61 5.61 2.51
C SER A 55 14.41 6.25 1.82
N TYR A 56 14.56 6.64 0.56
CA TYR A 56 13.52 7.36 -0.18
C TYR A 56 13.77 7.26 -1.70
N LEU A 57 12.70 7.32 -2.51
CA LEU A 57 12.76 7.35 -3.97
C LEU A 57 12.47 8.78 -4.49
N GLY A 58 13.37 9.29 -5.35
CA GLY A 58 13.20 10.54 -6.09
C GLY A 58 12.70 10.32 -7.51
N ASP A 59 12.38 11.41 -8.20
CA ASP A 59 11.90 11.38 -9.59
C ASP A 59 12.96 10.88 -10.57
N THR A 60 14.23 11.05 -10.22
CA THR A 60 15.36 10.46 -10.95
C THR A 60 16.17 9.54 -10.05
N PHE A 61 16.92 8.60 -10.64
CA PHE A 61 17.80 7.69 -9.89
C PHE A 61 18.85 8.43 -9.04
N ALA A 62 19.33 9.59 -9.52
CA ALA A 62 20.28 10.42 -8.80
C ALA A 62 19.67 11.08 -7.54
N GLU A 63 18.38 11.35 -7.54
CA GLU A 63 17.65 11.93 -6.42
C GLU A 63 17.17 10.90 -5.41
N CYS A 64 17.23 9.61 -5.74
CA CYS A 64 16.98 8.56 -4.75
C CYS A 64 18.06 8.56 -3.67
N SER A 65 17.68 8.22 -2.45
CA SER A 65 18.62 8.07 -1.33
C SER A 65 18.73 6.60 -0.91
N PHE A 66 19.88 5.99 -1.15
CA PHE A 66 20.17 4.61 -0.82
C PHE A 66 21.08 4.51 0.40
N TYR A 67 20.80 3.56 1.29
CA TYR A 67 21.57 3.45 2.54
C TYR A 67 23.04 3.11 2.31
N GLY A 68 23.36 2.24 1.37
CA GLY A 68 24.75 1.90 1.03
C GLY A 68 25.48 3.09 0.40
N ARG A 69 24.92 3.66 -0.66
CA ARG A 69 25.53 4.74 -1.44
C ARG A 69 25.68 6.06 -0.67
N ASP A 70 24.63 6.48 0.05
CA ASP A 70 24.52 7.87 0.53
C ASP A 70 24.69 8.03 2.05
N TRP A 71 24.65 6.91 2.81
CA TRP A 71 24.68 6.97 4.28
C TRP A 71 25.87 6.23 4.89
N ASP A 72 26.85 5.82 4.09
CA ASP A 72 28.03 5.06 4.52
C ASP A 72 27.66 3.83 5.39
N ARG A 73 26.54 3.20 5.08
CA ARG A 73 26.12 1.97 5.72
C ARG A 73 26.60 0.78 4.89
N LYS A 74 26.76 -0.36 5.56
CA LYS A 74 27.00 -1.61 4.85
C LYS A 74 25.87 -1.84 3.84
N GLU A 75 26.23 -2.00 2.57
CA GLU A 75 25.26 -2.31 1.52
C GLU A 75 24.48 -3.58 1.87
N GLU A 76 23.16 -3.45 1.84
CA GLU A 76 22.28 -4.62 1.84
C GLU A 76 21.81 -4.85 0.41
N PRO A 77 22.38 -5.84 -0.31
CA PRO A 77 22.06 -6.09 -1.69
C PRO A 77 20.60 -6.51 -1.82
N ALA A 78 20.00 -6.21 -2.97
CA ALA A 78 18.64 -6.62 -3.27
C ALA A 78 18.44 -8.14 -3.03
N LYS A 79 17.46 -8.50 -2.24
CA LYS A 79 17.11 -9.90 -1.95
C LYS A 79 16.51 -10.53 -3.21
N THR A 80 16.83 -11.79 -3.47
CA THR A 80 16.30 -12.48 -4.64
C THR A 80 15.49 -13.70 -4.21
N TYR A 81 14.26 -13.78 -4.70
CA TYR A 81 13.35 -14.89 -4.49
C TYR A 81 13.21 -15.68 -5.80
N ARG A 82 12.88 -16.97 -5.69
CA ARG A 82 12.70 -17.86 -6.85
C ARG A 82 11.57 -17.37 -7.76
N ASP A 83 10.48 -16.89 -7.18
CA ASP A 83 9.28 -16.40 -7.86
C ASP A 83 8.45 -15.49 -6.93
N GLU A 84 7.38 -14.90 -7.46
CA GLU A 84 6.45 -14.03 -6.74
C GLU A 84 5.78 -14.75 -5.56
N TRP A 85 5.37 -16.00 -5.75
CA TRP A 85 4.73 -16.76 -4.68
C TRP A 85 5.65 -16.93 -3.47
N MET A 86 6.92 -17.29 -3.73
CA MET A 86 7.92 -17.44 -2.67
C MET A 86 8.18 -16.11 -1.96
N TYR A 87 8.21 -14.99 -2.69
CA TYR A 87 8.34 -13.67 -2.10
C TYR A 87 7.18 -13.35 -1.15
N LEU A 88 5.93 -13.45 -1.62
CA LEU A 88 4.74 -13.20 -0.79
C LEU A 88 4.64 -14.15 0.40
N HIS A 89 5.01 -15.42 0.22
CA HIS A 89 5.03 -16.39 1.31
C HIS A 89 6.01 -15.99 2.42
N ASN A 90 7.19 -15.47 2.06
CA ASN A 90 8.18 -14.98 3.03
C ASN A 90 7.75 -13.67 3.72
N MET A 91 6.83 -12.92 3.13
CA MET A 91 6.28 -11.69 3.73
C MET A 91 5.13 -11.97 4.72
N ARG A 92 4.66 -13.21 4.85
CA ARG A 92 3.63 -13.55 5.83
C ARG A 92 4.14 -13.31 7.25
N GLY A 93 3.34 -12.61 8.05
CA GLY A 93 3.71 -12.21 9.40
C GLY A 93 4.52 -10.93 9.50
N GLU A 94 4.97 -10.36 8.37
CA GLU A 94 5.68 -9.08 8.37
C GLU A 94 4.70 -7.93 8.63
N SER A 95 4.86 -7.25 9.75
CA SER A 95 3.97 -6.17 10.20
C SER A 95 4.51 -4.76 9.94
N MET A 96 5.78 -4.66 9.53
CA MET A 96 6.45 -3.37 9.37
C MET A 96 6.33 -2.81 7.95
N ILE A 97 5.99 -3.63 6.97
CA ILE A 97 5.83 -3.27 5.57
C ILE A 97 4.34 -3.13 5.27
N GLU A 98 3.91 -1.92 4.91
CA GLU A 98 2.50 -1.63 4.65
C GLU A 98 2.11 -1.91 3.19
N TYR A 99 3.04 -1.67 2.26
CA TYR A 99 2.82 -1.85 0.82
C TYR A 99 3.96 -2.61 0.18
N ILE A 100 3.60 -3.44 -0.80
CA ILE A 100 4.55 -4.11 -1.68
C ILE A 100 4.23 -3.71 -3.11
N TYR A 101 5.23 -3.22 -3.84
CA TYR A 101 5.13 -2.92 -5.27
C TYR A 101 5.93 -3.95 -6.06
N ILE A 102 5.40 -4.38 -7.22
CA ILE A 102 6.12 -5.27 -8.13
C ILE A 102 5.99 -4.79 -9.57
N PHE A 103 7.12 -4.66 -10.26
CA PHE A 103 7.16 -4.45 -11.69
C PHE A 103 7.13 -5.80 -12.40
N LYS A 104 6.06 -6.07 -13.11
CA LYS A 104 5.86 -7.28 -13.93
C LYS A 104 4.96 -6.97 -15.12
N ASN A 105 5.14 -7.69 -16.23
CA ASN A 105 4.32 -7.48 -17.44
C ASN A 105 4.31 -6.00 -17.91
N ASN A 106 5.45 -5.31 -17.81
CA ASN A 106 5.64 -3.90 -18.13
C ASN A 106 4.74 -2.92 -17.35
N LYS A 107 4.32 -3.29 -16.15
CA LYS A 107 3.48 -2.43 -15.28
C LYS A 107 3.85 -2.61 -13.83
N TRP A 108 3.68 -1.55 -13.05
CA TRP A 108 3.71 -1.61 -11.60
C TRP A 108 2.39 -2.12 -11.04
N HIS A 109 2.48 -2.98 -10.05
CA HIS A 109 1.37 -3.52 -9.29
C HIS A 109 1.63 -3.28 -7.81
N VAL A 110 0.57 -3.17 -7.02
CA VAL A 110 0.63 -2.96 -5.58
C VAL A 110 -0.15 -4.04 -4.85
N SER A 111 0.39 -4.46 -3.71
CA SER A 111 -0.29 -5.28 -2.72
C SER A 111 -0.21 -4.58 -1.37
N THR A 112 -1.28 -4.65 -0.60
CA THR A 112 -1.40 -4.00 0.71
C THR A 112 -1.42 -5.03 1.81
N SER A 113 -0.73 -4.76 2.92
CA SER A 113 -0.78 -5.61 4.11
C SER A 113 -2.19 -5.59 4.73
N LYS A 114 -2.63 -6.77 5.15
CA LYS A 114 -3.89 -6.97 5.87
C LYS A 114 -3.65 -7.84 7.10
N TYR A 115 -4.27 -7.47 8.21
CA TYR A 115 -4.27 -8.28 9.41
C TYR A 115 -5.54 -9.11 9.48
N ILE A 116 -5.39 -10.42 9.58
CA ILE A 116 -6.52 -11.33 9.88
C ILE A 116 -6.33 -11.91 11.27
N LYS A 117 -7.35 -11.71 12.10
CA LYS A 117 -7.48 -12.38 13.38
C LYS A 117 -7.99 -13.80 13.13
N GLU A 118 -7.20 -14.80 13.49
CA GLU A 118 -7.66 -16.20 13.47
C GLU A 118 -8.53 -16.45 14.70
N GLU A 119 -9.84 -16.63 14.51
CA GLU A 119 -10.83 -16.80 15.58
C GLU A 119 -10.73 -18.13 16.36
N ASN A 120 -9.84 -19.05 15.98
CA ASN A 120 -9.82 -20.43 16.47
C ASN A 120 -8.46 -20.93 17.01
N LEU A 121 -7.62 -20.05 17.54
CA LEU A 121 -6.42 -20.52 18.22
C LEU A 121 -6.54 -20.31 19.73
N ASP A 122 -6.59 -21.40 20.48
CA ASP A 122 -6.38 -21.47 21.94
C ASP A 122 -4.97 -20.96 22.34
N LYS A 123 -4.61 -19.75 21.92
CA LYS A 123 -3.31 -19.15 22.21
C LYS A 123 -3.50 -17.88 23.03
N PRO A 124 -2.67 -17.68 24.08
CA PRO A 124 -2.77 -16.53 24.98
C PRO A 124 -2.37 -15.18 24.38
N TYR A 125 -2.02 -15.14 23.10
CA TYR A 125 -1.70 -13.94 22.33
C TYR A 125 -2.71 -13.79 21.20
N ASP A 126 -3.07 -12.55 20.89
CA ASP A 126 -3.95 -12.16 19.80
C ASP A 126 -3.43 -12.75 18.48
N GLY A 127 -3.93 -13.94 18.14
CA GLY A 127 -3.34 -14.87 17.17
C GLY A 127 -3.62 -14.52 15.71
N GLY A 128 -3.54 -13.24 15.34
CA GLY A 128 -3.70 -12.81 13.94
C GLY A 128 -2.40 -12.85 13.16
N ILE A 129 -2.50 -13.00 11.85
CA ILE A 129 -1.37 -13.02 10.92
C ILE A 129 -1.51 -11.87 9.92
N TRP A 130 -0.41 -11.16 9.68
CA TRP A 130 -0.29 -10.24 8.56
C TRP A 130 -0.08 -11.03 7.27
N TYR A 131 -0.81 -10.67 6.23
CA TYR A 131 -0.62 -11.17 4.87
C TYR A 131 -0.91 -10.06 3.87
N TYR A 132 -0.55 -10.29 2.61
CA TYR A 132 -0.69 -9.30 1.56
C TYR A 132 -1.83 -9.70 0.62
N SER A 133 -2.59 -8.69 0.17
CA SER A 133 -3.64 -8.87 -0.83
C SER A 133 -3.05 -9.34 -2.16
N GLU A 134 -3.88 -9.79 -3.08
CA GLU A 134 -3.46 -9.98 -4.46
C GLU A 134 -2.92 -8.67 -5.05
N PHE A 135 -1.99 -8.79 -6.00
CA PHE A 135 -1.42 -7.64 -6.67
C PHE A 135 -2.41 -7.00 -7.64
N GLU A 136 -2.67 -5.71 -7.45
CA GLU A 136 -3.49 -4.88 -8.33
C GLU A 136 -2.59 -3.88 -9.07
N PRO A 137 -2.93 -3.44 -10.31
CA PRO A 137 -2.19 -2.38 -10.97
C PRO A 137 -2.14 -1.11 -10.11
N VAL A 138 -0.98 -0.47 -10.05
CA VAL A 138 -0.86 0.86 -9.41
C VAL A 138 -1.63 1.86 -10.26
N ILE A 139 -2.58 2.54 -9.65
CA ILE A 139 -3.46 3.50 -10.31
C ILE A 139 -2.72 4.83 -10.49
N THR A 140 -2.83 5.45 -11.66
CA THR A 140 -2.28 6.79 -11.91
C THR A 140 -2.94 7.83 -11.00
N ASN A 141 -2.29 8.99 -10.84
CA ASN A 141 -2.77 10.04 -9.94
C ASN A 141 -4.20 10.49 -10.28
N GLU A 142 -4.57 10.58 -11.57
CA GLU A 142 -5.93 10.96 -12.01
C GLU A 142 -6.95 9.87 -11.69
N GLU A 143 -6.60 8.61 -11.90
CA GLU A 143 -7.43 7.46 -11.56
C GLU A 143 -7.55 7.30 -10.04
N TYR A 144 -6.47 7.56 -9.28
CA TYR A 144 -6.48 7.54 -7.83
C TYR A 144 -7.39 8.62 -7.25
N ILE A 145 -7.35 9.85 -7.77
CA ILE A 145 -8.24 10.93 -7.34
C ILE A 145 -9.70 10.54 -7.60
N LYS A 146 -10.01 10.02 -8.79
CA LYS A 146 -11.35 9.50 -9.10
C LYS A 146 -11.77 8.34 -8.21
N TYR A 147 -10.83 7.44 -7.90
CA TYR A 147 -11.07 6.30 -7.02
C TYR A 147 -11.29 6.77 -5.57
N LYS A 148 -10.44 7.66 -5.07
CA LYS A 148 -10.54 8.28 -3.75
C LYS A 148 -11.87 9.01 -3.60
N ASP A 149 -12.22 9.90 -4.52
CA ASP A 149 -13.48 10.64 -4.51
C ASP A 149 -14.70 9.71 -4.53
N LYS A 150 -14.64 8.63 -5.31
CA LYS A 150 -15.69 7.62 -5.36
C LYS A 150 -15.82 6.85 -4.05
N HIS A 151 -14.70 6.48 -3.42
CA HIS A 151 -14.71 5.71 -2.18
C HIS A 151 -15.01 6.58 -0.97
N GLU A 152 -14.52 7.82 -0.92
CA GLU A 152 -14.87 8.79 0.14
C GLU A 152 -16.36 9.10 0.09
N LYS A 153 -16.93 9.38 -1.09
CA LYS A 153 -18.38 9.55 -1.25
C LYS A 153 -19.16 8.29 -0.86
N HIS A 154 -18.66 7.09 -1.20
CA HIS A 154 -19.33 5.84 -0.83
C HIS A 154 -19.25 5.56 0.68
N ALA A 155 -18.11 5.83 1.30
CA ALA A 155 -17.94 5.73 2.76
C ALA A 155 -18.82 6.77 3.49
N GLU A 156 -18.88 8.00 3.00
CA GLU A 156 -19.72 9.08 3.53
C GLU A 156 -21.20 8.73 3.43
N VAL A 157 -21.67 8.29 2.25
CA VAL A 157 -23.05 7.83 2.06
C VAL A 157 -23.39 6.64 2.95
N LYS A 158 -22.49 5.67 3.10
CA LYS A 158 -22.69 4.52 4.00
C LYS A 158 -22.76 4.95 5.47
N MET A 159 -21.90 5.88 5.88
CA MET A 159 -21.90 6.41 7.25
C MET A 159 -23.19 7.21 7.53
N ILE A 160 -23.63 8.04 6.59
CA ILE A 160 -24.90 8.79 6.68
C ILE A 160 -26.07 7.84 6.80
N SER A 161 -26.12 6.77 5.98
CA SER A 161 -27.17 5.75 6.08
C SER A 161 -27.18 5.06 7.44
N GLN A 162 -26.02 4.65 7.96
CA GLN A 162 -25.92 4.01 9.29
C GLN A 162 -26.33 4.93 10.44
N ILE A 163 -26.00 6.22 10.34
CA ILE A 163 -26.44 7.23 11.30
C ILE A 163 -27.96 7.41 11.23
N GLY A 164 -28.54 7.47 10.02
CA GLY A 164 -29.98 7.55 9.81
C GLY A 164 -30.72 6.37 10.44
N ASP A 165 -30.25 5.15 10.18
CA ASP A 165 -30.84 3.93 10.75
C ASP A 165 -30.76 3.91 12.30
N LEU A 166 -29.62 4.36 12.85
CA LEU A 166 -29.44 4.46 14.30
C LEU A 166 -30.42 5.48 14.93
N LEU A 167 -30.60 6.63 14.28
CA LEU A 167 -31.50 7.68 14.76
C LEU A 167 -32.97 7.22 14.69
N LYS A 168 -33.38 6.56 13.61
CA LYS A 168 -34.72 5.93 13.47
C LYS A 168 -34.94 4.89 14.55
N SER A 169 -33.95 4.06 14.88
CA SER A 169 -34.05 3.08 15.96
C SER A 169 -34.23 3.72 17.33
N LYS A 170 -33.86 4.99 17.50
CA LYS A 170 -34.04 5.79 18.72
C LYS A 170 -35.31 6.69 18.72
N GLY A 171 -36.17 6.52 17.71
CA GLY A 171 -37.45 7.20 17.60
C GLY A 171 -37.42 8.60 16.98
N PHE A 172 -36.35 8.95 16.29
CA PHE A 172 -36.27 10.18 15.50
C PHE A 172 -36.87 9.94 14.10
N SER A 173 -37.69 10.90 13.62
CA SER A 173 -38.20 10.91 12.27
C SER A 173 -37.22 11.57 11.27
N ASP A 174 -37.43 11.38 9.97
CA ASP A 174 -36.61 12.02 8.94
C ASP A 174 -36.70 13.56 8.98
N ASP A 175 -37.80 14.11 9.53
CA ASP A 175 -38.00 15.56 9.70
C ASP A 175 -37.25 16.13 10.91
N ASP A 176 -36.83 15.28 11.84
CA ASP A 176 -36.14 15.69 13.08
C ASP A 176 -34.64 15.85 12.93
N VAL A 177 -34.06 15.42 11.79
CA VAL A 177 -32.61 15.33 11.63
C VAL A 177 -32.14 15.97 10.33
N VAL A 178 -31.27 16.95 10.44
CA VAL A 178 -30.56 17.54 9.30
C VAL A 178 -29.09 17.12 9.34
N ILE A 179 -28.62 16.48 8.28
CA ILE A 179 -27.22 16.08 8.14
C ILE A 179 -26.50 17.13 7.29
N GLN A 180 -25.59 17.90 7.88
CA GLN A 180 -24.74 18.87 7.21
C GLN A 180 -23.26 18.54 7.46
N GLY A 181 -22.48 18.42 6.36
CA GLY A 181 -21.03 18.28 6.44
C GLY A 181 -20.52 17.13 7.34
N GLY A 182 -21.18 15.97 7.29
CA GLY A 182 -20.78 14.77 8.04
C GLY A 182 -21.15 14.76 9.54
N SER A 183 -21.88 15.75 10.03
CA SER A 183 -22.44 15.77 11.40
C SER A 183 -23.96 15.88 11.38
N ALA A 184 -24.59 15.05 12.21
CA ALA A 184 -26.04 15.13 12.44
C ALA A 184 -26.37 16.22 13.47
N LYS A 185 -27.28 17.14 13.16
CA LYS A 185 -27.79 18.13 14.10
C LYS A 185 -29.31 17.97 14.22
N LYS A 186 -29.83 18.24 15.41
CA LYS A 186 -31.27 18.29 15.62
C LYS A 186 -31.84 19.49 14.85
N ALA A 187 -32.91 19.29 14.09
CA ALA A 187 -33.65 20.37 13.48
C ALA A 187 -34.25 21.25 14.59
N ASN A 188 -34.06 22.57 14.50
CA ASN A 188 -34.66 23.53 15.45
C ASN A 188 -36.12 23.74 15.09
#